data_f086f101d965dc12b4afc61339f1025d
#
_entry.id   f086f101d965dc12b4afc61339f1025d
#
_cell.length_a   1.000
_cell.length_b   1.000
_cell.length_c   1.000
_cell.angle_alpha   90.00
_cell.angle_beta   90.00
_cell.angle_gamma   90.00
#
_symmetry.space_group_name_H-M   'P 1'
#
loop_
_entity.id
_entity.type
_entity.pdbx_description
1 polymer ?
#
loop_
_entity_poly.entity_id
_entity_poly.type
_entity_poly.pdbx_seq_one_letter_code
_entity_poly.pdbx_strand_id
1 'polypeptide(L)'
;MSSQKVALVIGASRGIGRQIAIDFAKNGYAVIVSAKSTSDASTTHPFPPNPNSNASTISTVCREILEAGFTATAIPCDVRSHSSISSLISQTISTYGRIDVLVYNSGAIYHSSVLTTPLSRYMLMESINPNGLYATIQSCILHWKAQDWNARIVVICPPIYSRFFRGKTAYAMGKVGMSVLVQGLGMDFSRMGSSVQNMAITGLWPAVAIESAATAHFSSADEDLRHPSIFSDAILSIVRAKTEDVNGSLFLDEDYLRDHDGVSDFSKYALVPGTTPRRIMPMKFPDLRVEEQDDEGVRMDSAKKEESGKLSKL
;
A
#
# COMPACT_ATOMS: atom_id res chain seq x y z
N MET A 1 -3.17 27.29 5.09
CA MET A 1 -3.16 25.86 4.76
C MET A 1 -2.97 25.09 6.05
N SER A 2 -3.63 23.97 6.27
CA SER A 2 -3.47 23.15 7.48
C SER A 2 -2.01 22.70 7.63
N SER A 3 -1.44 22.84 8.82
CA SER A 3 -0.10 22.31 9.16
C SER A 3 -0.13 20.77 9.31
N GLN A 4 -1.32 20.18 9.27
CA GLN A 4 -1.55 18.75 9.46
C GLN A 4 -1.09 17.96 8.25
N LYS A 5 -0.31 16.91 8.46
CA LYS A 5 0.09 15.96 7.39
C LYS A 5 -1.11 15.18 6.86
N VAL A 6 -1.09 14.87 5.58
CA VAL A 6 -2.18 14.19 4.87
C VAL A 6 -1.78 12.77 4.46
N ALA A 7 -2.58 11.79 4.87
CA ALA A 7 -2.45 10.40 4.46
C ALA A 7 -3.59 10.01 3.50
N LEU A 8 -3.25 9.65 2.27
CA LEU A 8 -4.16 9.09 1.29
C LEU A 8 -4.09 7.55 1.37
N VAL A 9 -5.16 6.91 1.84
CA VAL A 9 -5.25 5.45 1.95
C VAL A 9 -6.22 4.91 0.92
N ILE A 10 -5.69 4.24 -0.11
CA ILE A 10 -6.48 3.64 -1.19
C ILE A 10 -6.73 2.16 -0.90
N GLY A 11 -8.01 1.75 -0.93
CA GLY A 11 -8.46 0.44 -0.46
C GLY A 11 -8.82 0.45 1.03
N ALA A 12 -9.31 1.60 1.52
CA ALA A 12 -9.55 1.86 2.94
C ALA A 12 -10.96 1.50 3.44
N SER A 13 -11.79 0.84 2.62
CA SER A 13 -13.19 0.56 3.01
C SER A 13 -13.31 -0.54 4.06
N ARG A 14 -12.37 -1.46 4.20
CA ARG A 14 -12.43 -2.61 5.11
C ARG A 14 -11.05 -3.19 5.41
N GLY A 15 -11.00 -4.13 6.39
CA GLY A 15 -9.81 -4.91 6.73
C GLY A 15 -8.58 -4.06 7.02
N ILE A 16 -7.45 -4.43 6.44
CA ILE A 16 -6.15 -3.77 6.64
C ILE A 16 -6.22 -2.27 6.32
N GLY A 17 -6.77 -1.90 5.15
CA GLY A 17 -6.82 -0.49 4.75
C GLY A 17 -7.70 0.38 5.64
N ARG A 18 -8.82 -0.16 6.16
CA ARG A 18 -9.64 0.49 7.17
C ARG A 18 -8.84 0.76 8.45
N GLN A 19 -8.15 -0.25 8.97
CA GLN A 19 -7.35 -0.11 10.19
C GLN A 19 -6.24 0.93 10.00
N ILE A 20 -5.53 0.87 8.88
CA ILE A 20 -4.51 1.87 8.55
C ILE A 20 -5.10 3.30 8.57
N ALA A 21 -6.26 3.52 7.94
CA ALA A 21 -6.89 4.84 7.91
C ALA A 21 -7.23 5.37 9.32
N ILE A 22 -7.80 4.52 10.17
CA ILE A 22 -8.14 4.85 11.56
C ILE A 22 -6.87 5.20 12.36
N ASP A 23 -5.83 4.40 12.24
CA ASP A 23 -4.62 4.58 13.05
C ASP A 23 -3.78 5.78 12.56
N PHE A 24 -3.77 6.10 11.26
CA PHE A 24 -3.22 7.36 10.78
C PHE A 24 -3.94 8.57 11.37
N ALA A 25 -5.28 8.54 11.43
CA ALA A 25 -6.07 9.61 12.03
C ALA A 25 -5.74 9.80 13.52
N LYS A 26 -5.65 8.71 14.29
CA LYS A 26 -5.22 8.72 15.70
C LYS A 26 -3.80 9.24 15.90
N ASN A 27 -2.95 9.13 14.87
CA ASN A 27 -1.57 9.64 14.88
C ASN A 27 -1.44 11.05 14.29
N GLY A 28 -2.55 11.78 14.20
CA GLY A 28 -2.57 13.22 13.90
C GLY A 28 -2.57 13.55 12.40
N TYR A 29 -2.78 12.58 11.50
CA TYR A 29 -2.93 12.85 10.07
C TYR A 29 -4.37 13.23 9.73
N ALA A 30 -4.56 14.13 8.77
CA ALA A 30 -5.80 14.22 8.03
C ALA A 30 -5.84 13.04 7.03
N VAL A 31 -6.91 12.25 7.04
CA VAL A 31 -6.96 11.01 6.26
C VAL A 31 -7.95 11.08 5.12
N ILE A 32 -7.48 10.82 3.91
CA ILE A 32 -8.34 10.51 2.78
C ILE A 32 -8.64 9.01 2.78
N VAL A 33 -9.87 8.67 3.07
CA VAL A 33 -10.39 7.30 3.06
C VAL A 33 -10.92 7.01 1.66
N SER A 34 -10.19 6.23 0.85
CA SER A 34 -10.55 6.02 -0.54
C SER A 34 -10.69 4.53 -0.89
N ALA A 35 -11.77 4.20 -1.56
CA ALA A 35 -12.05 2.95 -2.24
C ALA A 35 -13.29 3.12 -3.12
N LYS A 36 -13.68 2.05 -3.84
CA LYS A 36 -14.86 2.07 -4.70
C LYS A 36 -16.18 2.06 -3.93
N SER A 37 -16.22 1.41 -2.74
CA SER A 37 -17.47 1.13 -2.01
C SER A 37 -17.88 2.32 -1.15
N THR A 38 -19.04 2.87 -1.44
CA THR A 38 -19.71 3.94 -0.68
C THR A 38 -21.05 3.45 -0.12
N SER A 39 -21.58 4.13 0.88
CA SER A 39 -22.92 3.90 1.43
C SER A 39 -23.44 5.18 2.07
N ASP A 40 -24.72 5.22 2.41
CA ASP A 40 -25.21 6.16 3.41
C ASP A 40 -24.83 5.66 4.80
N ALA A 41 -23.79 6.24 5.37
CA ALA A 41 -23.29 5.81 6.67
C ALA A 41 -24.30 6.10 7.81
N SER A 42 -25.24 7.03 7.65
CA SER A 42 -26.26 7.35 8.67
C SER A 42 -27.23 6.22 8.91
N THR A 43 -27.46 5.36 7.93
CA THR A 43 -28.38 4.24 7.97
C THR A 43 -27.73 2.91 8.42
N THR A 44 -26.42 2.91 8.66
CA THR A 44 -25.68 1.69 9.03
C THR A 44 -25.92 1.35 10.49
N HIS A 45 -26.50 0.16 10.73
CA HIS A 45 -26.74 -0.39 12.07
C HIS A 45 -26.38 -1.88 12.10
N PRO A 46 -25.66 -2.39 13.14
CA PRO A 46 -24.97 -1.62 14.17
C PRO A 46 -23.85 -0.77 13.62
N PHE A 47 -23.47 0.30 14.36
CA PHE A 47 -22.34 1.15 14.01
C PHE A 47 -21.27 1.14 15.12
N PRO A 48 -19.96 1.04 14.81
CA PRO A 48 -19.42 0.76 13.47
C PRO A 48 -19.80 -0.64 12.97
N PRO A 49 -19.87 -0.86 11.64
CA PRO A 49 -20.16 -2.19 11.10
C PRO A 49 -18.98 -3.14 11.30
N ASN A 50 -19.21 -4.44 11.15
CA ASN A 50 -18.11 -5.41 11.12
C ASN A 50 -17.06 -4.98 10.08
N PRO A 51 -15.78 -4.83 10.48
CA PRO A 51 -14.71 -4.25 9.65
C PRO A 51 -14.41 -5.02 8.37
N ASN A 52 -14.84 -6.27 8.26
CA ASN A 52 -14.62 -7.14 7.10
C ASN A 52 -15.88 -7.35 6.25
N SER A 53 -17.03 -6.85 6.68
CA SER A 53 -18.31 -6.99 5.98
C SER A 53 -18.45 -6.01 4.80
N ASN A 54 -19.45 -6.27 3.95
CA ASN A 54 -19.83 -5.34 2.87
C ASN A 54 -20.47 -4.04 3.37
N ALA A 55 -20.93 -3.99 4.62
CA ALA A 55 -21.43 -2.78 5.25
C ALA A 55 -20.31 -1.80 5.61
N SER A 56 -19.06 -2.27 5.72
CA SER A 56 -17.89 -1.40 5.89
C SER A 56 -17.52 -0.79 4.53
N THR A 57 -17.67 0.53 4.45
CA THR A 57 -17.42 1.35 3.25
C THR A 57 -16.55 2.54 3.60
N ILE A 58 -16.09 3.31 2.61
CA ILE A 58 -15.34 4.54 2.91
C ILE A 58 -16.19 5.55 3.70
N SER A 59 -17.50 5.57 3.48
CA SER A 59 -18.44 6.46 4.20
C SER A 59 -18.51 6.11 5.68
N THR A 60 -18.63 4.81 6.02
CA THR A 60 -18.69 4.35 7.42
C THR A 60 -17.34 4.52 8.13
N VAL A 61 -16.22 4.25 7.45
CA VAL A 61 -14.87 4.46 8.02
C VAL A 61 -14.61 5.95 8.27
N CYS A 62 -14.98 6.81 7.33
CA CYS A 62 -14.86 8.25 7.49
C CYS A 62 -15.70 8.75 8.69
N ARG A 63 -16.96 8.32 8.80
CA ARG A 63 -17.83 8.64 9.94
C ARG A 63 -17.20 8.20 11.26
N GLU A 64 -16.68 6.98 11.35
CA GLU A 64 -16.05 6.46 12.56
C GLU A 64 -14.85 7.31 13.00
N ILE A 65 -14.01 7.74 12.04
CA ILE A 65 -12.87 8.63 12.33
C ILE A 65 -13.35 10.00 12.81
N LEU A 66 -14.37 10.57 12.17
CA LEU A 66 -14.93 11.89 12.54
C LEU A 66 -15.61 11.85 13.92
N GLU A 67 -16.40 10.82 14.22
CA GLU A 67 -17.06 10.65 15.53
C GLU A 67 -16.03 10.44 16.67
N ALA A 68 -14.86 9.89 16.35
CA ALA A 68 -13.74 9.80 17.30
C ALA A 68 -12.98 11.14 17.48
N GLY A 69 -13.41 12.22 16.82
CA GLY A 69 -12.81 13.56 16.95
C GLY A 69 -11.59 13.81 16.06
N PHE A 70 -11.32 12.95 15.08
CA PHE A 70 -10.20 13.09 14.15
C PHE A 70 -10.65 13.67 12.79
N THR A 71 -9.69 13.90 11.88
CA THR A 71 -9.93 14.49 10.56
C THR A 71 -9.91 13.44 9.48
N ALA A 72 -11.00 13.30 8.72
CA ALA A 72 -11.07 12.43 7.56
C ALA A 72 -11.98 12.98 6.47
N THR A 73 -11.74 12.57 5.23
CA THR A 73 -12.62 12.81 4.07
C THR A 73 -12.74 11.52 3.25
N ALA A 74 -13.96 11.11 2.97
CA ALA A 74 -14.21 9.97 2.09
C ALA A 74 -14.26 10.45 0.63
N ILE A 75 -13.39 9.89 -0.23
CA ILE A 75 -13.38 10.19 -1.66
C ILE A 75 -13.43 8.86 -2.43
N PRO A 76 -14.51 8.58 -3.18
CA PRO A 76 -14.62 7.33 -3.93
C PRO A 76 -13.63 7.28 -5.09
N CYS A 77 -13.03 6.10 -5.29
CA CYS A 77 -12.12 5.87 -6.41
C CYS A 77 -12.18 4.42 -6.90
N ASP A 78 -12.40 4.26 -8.20
CA ASP A 78 -12.11 3.00 -8.90
C ASP A 78 -10.74 3.11 -9.55
N VAL A 79 -9.75 2.43 -8.98
CA VAL A 79 -8.34 2.48 -9.45
C VAL A 79 -8.12 1.89 -10.85
N ARG A 80 -9.15 1.29 -11.46
CA ARG A 80 -9.13 0.84 -12.86
C ARG A 80 -9.38 1.97 -13.84
N SER A 81 -9.87 3.11 -13.36
CA SER A 81 -10.21 4.28 -14.16
C SER A 81 -9.23 5.41 -13.88
N HIS A 82 -8.45 5.80 -14.89
CA HIS A 82 -7.51 6.92 -14.78
C HIS A 82 -8.22 8.24 -14.41
N SER A 83 -9.41 8.50 -14.98
CA SER A 83 -10.19 9.69 -14.64
C SER A 83 -10.65 9.68 -13.17
N SER A 84 -10.99 8.50 -12.61
CA SER A 84 -11.35 8.37 -11.21
C SER A 84 -10.15 8.63 -10.30
N ILE A 85 -8.96 8.13 -10.68
CA ILE A 85 -7.70 8.40 -9.96
C ILE A 85 -7.37 9.90 -10.01
N SER A 86 -7.40 10.52 -11.18
CA SER A 86 -7.13 11.95 -11.33
C SER A 86 -8.09 12.81 -10.52
N SER A 87 -9.37 12.44 -10.47
CA SER A 87 -10.39 13.11 -9.65
C SER A 87 -10.07 12.97 -8.15
N LEU A 88 -9.69 11.77 -7.67
CA LEU A 88 -9.27 11.54 -6.29
C LEU A 88 -8.10 12.45 -5.90
N ILE A 89 -7.05 12.49 -6.71
CA ILE A 89 -5.86 13.30 -6.43
C ILE A 89 -6.22 14.79 -6.44
N SER A 90 -6.96 15.27 -7.45
CA SER A 90 -7.39 16.67 -7.53
C SER A 90 -8.25 17.09 -6.34
N GLN A 91 -9.19 16.26 -5.90
CA GLN A 91 -10.01 16.53 -4.72
C GLN A 91 -9.17 16.53 -3.43
N THR A 92 -8.21 15.61 -3.30
CA THR A 92 -7.29 15.57 -2.16
C THR A 92 -6.49 16.87 -2.07
N ILE A 93 -5.91 17.30 -3.18
CA ILE A 93 -5.11 18.54 -3.26
C ILE A 93 -5.99 19.77 -3.04
N SER A 94 -7.20 19.84 -3.60
CA SER A 94 -8.09 20.99 -3.39
C SER A 94 -8.54 21.11 -1.93
N THR A 95 -8.69 19.99 -1.21
CA THR A 95 -9.15 19.97 0.17
C THR A 95 -8.02 20.27 1.17
N TYR A 96 -6.84 19.68 0.97
CA TYR A 96 -5.75 19.69 1.94
C TYR A 96 -4.45 20.33 1.45
N GLY A 97 -4.30 20.54 0.14
CA GLY A 97 -3.12 21.16 -0.47
C GLY A 97 -1.89 20.26 -0.61
N ARG A 98 -1.95 19.02 -0.10
CA ARG A 98 -0.77 18.14 -0.02
C ARG A 98 -1.12 16.65 0.08
N ILE A 99 -0.15 15.79 -0.21
CA ILE A 99 -0.18 14.34 0.04
C ILE A 99 1.19 13.96 0.63
N ASP A 100 1.24 13.74 1.94
CA ASP A 100 2.49 13.37 2.63
C ASP A 100 2.73 11.87 2.65
N VAL A 101 1.63 11.10 2.70
CA VAL A 101 1.68 9.65 2.68
C VAL A 101 0.66 9.12 1.68
N LEU A 102 1.12 8.25 0.79
CA LEU A 102 0.25 7.42 -0.05
C LEU A 102 0.37 5.97 0.42
N VAL A 103 -0.74 5.37 0.86
CA VAL A 103 -0.82 3.93 1.12
C VAL A 103 -1.65 3.27 0.04
N TYR A 104 -1.03 2.44 -0.80
CA TYR A 104 -1.73 1.68 -1.82
C TYR A 104 -2.02 0.26 -1.32
N ASN A 105 -3.23 0.07 -0.76
CA ASN A 105 -3.73 -1.20 -0.24
C ASN A 105 -4.77 -1.86 -1.15
N SER A 106 -5.27 -1.17 -2.18
CA SER A 106 -6.19 -1.78 -3.13
C SER A 106 -5.59 -3.02 -3.79
N GLY A 107 -6.41 -4.05 -3.93
CA GLY A 107 -5.98 -5.28 -4.58
C GLY A 107 -7.15 -6.19 -4.94
N ALA A 108 -6.99 -6.95 -6.02
CA ALA A 108 -7.84 -8.06 -6.38
C ALA A 108 -7.07 -9.38 -6.18
N ILE A 109 -7.77 -10.39 -5.72
CA ILE A 109 -7.22 -11.70 -5.39
C ILE A 109 -8.01 -12.79 -6.13
N TYR A 110 -7.28 -13.67 -6.81
CA TYR A 110 -7.80 -14.92 -7.33
C TYR A 110 -6.67 -15.96 -7.34
N HIS A 111 -6.74 -16.88 -6.40
CA HIS A 111 -5.74 -17.94 -6.27
C HIS A 111 -6.17 -19.15 -7.10
N SER A 112 -5.50 -19.37 -8.21
CA SER A 112 -5.65 -20.52 -9.06
C SER A 112 -4.43 -20.71 -9.95
N SER A 113 -4.25 -21.90 -10.51
CA SER A 113 -3.19 -22.16 -11.49
C SER A 113 -3.47 -21.41 -12.80
N VAL A 114 -2.43 -21.25 -13.63
CA VAL A 114 -2.59 -20.67 -14.98
C VAL A 114 -3.58 -21.48 -15.82
N LEU A 115 -3.60 -22.80 -15.63
CA LEU A 115 -4.47 -23.71 -16.38
C LEU A 115 -5.96 -23.47 -16.12
N THR A 116 -6.32 -22.90 -14.97
CA THR A 116 -7.71 -22.76 -14.52
C THR A 116 -8.11 -21.31 -14.20
N THR A 117 -7.16 -20.35 -14.28
CA THR A 117 -7.46 -18.93 -14.08
C THR A 117 -8.14 -18.36 -15.33
N PRO A 118 -9.42 -17.93 -15.26
CA PRO A 118 -10.06 -17.24 -16.38
C PRO A 118 -9.32 -15.95 -16.73
N LEU A 119 -9.18 -15.65 -18.03
CA LEU A 119 -8.52 -14.42 -18.49
C LEU A 119 -9.15 -13.16 -17.90
N SER A 120 -10.47 -13.13 -17.72
CA SER A 120 -11.17 -12.00 -17.09
C SER A 120 -10.74 -11.76 -15.64
N ARG A 121 -10.42 -12.81 -14.87
CA ARG A 121 -9.89 -12.69 -13.51
C ARG A 121 -8.46 -12.20 -13.50
N TYR A 122 -7.62 -12.69 -14.42
CA TYR A 122 -6.27 -12.18 -14.62
C TYR A 122 -6.30 -10.69 -14.97
N MET A 123 -7.05 -10.29 -15.99
CA MET A 123 -7.17 -8.88 -16.39
C MET A 123 -7.68 -7.97 -15.27
N LEU A 124 -8.62 -8.46 -14.45
CA LEU A 124 -9.10 -7.72 -13.29
C LEU A 124 -7.98 -7.49 -12.27
N MET A 125 -7.18 -8.52 -11.97
CA MET A 125 -6.04 -8.40 -11.04
C MET A 125 -4.99 -7.43 -11.57
N GLU A 126 -4.62 -7.52 -12.85
CA GLU A 126 -3.67 -6.60 -13.47
C GLU A 126 -4.17 -5.15 -13.44
N SER A 127 -5.45 -4.93 -13.75
CA SER A 127 -6.03 -3.57 -13.77
C SER A 127 -6.05 -2.89 -12.40
N ILE A 128 -6.18 -3.66 -11.31
CA ILE A 128 -6.24 -3.12 -9.95
C ILE A 128 -4.85 -3.10 -9.29
N ASN A 129 -4.08 -4.21 -9.40
CA ASN A 129 -2.82 -4.37 -8.67
C ASN A 129 -1.72 -3.49 -9.29
N PRO A 130 -1.00 -3.87 -10.37
CA PRO A 130 0.10 -3.04 -10.86
C PRO A 130 -0.38 -1.82 -11.63
N ASN A 131 -1.39 -1.91 -12.50
CA ASN A 131 -1.79 -0.80 -13.35
C ASN A 131 -2.41 0.34 -12.53
N GLY A 132 -3.30 0.01 -11.57
CA GLY A 132 -3.90 1.01 -10.68
C GLY A 132 -2.86 1.69 -9.80
N LEU A 133 -1.85 0.94 -9.29
CA LEU A 133 -0.74 1.52 -8.54
C LEU A 133 0.08 2.48 -9.40
N TYR A 134 0.50 2.04 -10.59
CA TYR A 134 1.29 2.87 -11.51
C TYR A 134 0.56 4.17 -11.86
N ALA A 135 -0.71 4.08 -12.27
CA ALA A 135 -1.51 5.25 -12.60
C ALA A 135 -1.70 6.20 -11.41
N THR A 136 -1.84 5.67 -10.19
CA THR A 136 -1.95 6.48 -8.96
C THR A 136 -0.66 7.25 -8.70
N ILE A 137 0.49 6.59 -8.76
CA ILE A 137 1.80 7.24 -8.57
C ILE A 137 2.00 8.33 -9.63
N GLN A 138 1.78 8.03 -10.90
CA GLN A 138 1.89 8.99 -12.00
C GLN A 138 1.02 10.24 -11.76
N SER A 139 -0.19 10.07 -11.27
CA SER A 139 -1.10 11.19 -10.97
C SER A 139 -0.63 12.05 -9.78
N CYS A 140 0.23 11.53 -8.91
CA CYS A 140 0.77 12.27 -7.76
C CYS A 140 2.06 13.04 -8.07
N ILE A 141 2.82 12.67 -9.12
CA ILE A 141 4.18 13.17 -9.37
C ILE A 141 4.27 14.70 -9.40
N LEU A 142 3.38 15.37 -10.15
CA LEU A 142 3.41 16.82 -10.25
C LEU A 142 3.14 17.51 -8.92
N HIS A 143 2.30 16.91 -8.07
CA HIS A 143 1.99 17.44 -6.74
C HIS A 143 3.14 17.23 -5.77
N TRP A 144 3.79 16.06 -5.79
CA TRP A 144 4.99 15.82 -4.99
C TRP A 144 6.16 16.73 -5.42
N LYS A 145 6.31 16.96 -6.71
CA LYS A 145 7.28 17.96 -7.20
C LYS A 145 6.99 19.36 -6.65
N ALA A 146 5.72 19.79 -6.63
CA ALA A 146 5.31 21.08 -6.11
C ALA A 146 5.44 21.19 -4.56
N GLN A 147 5.54 20.08 -3.82
CA GLN A 147 5.81 20.05 -2.39
C GLN A 147 7.25 19.60 -2.06
N ASP A 148 8.19 19.93 -2.94
CA ASP A 148 9.63 19.69 -2.78
C ASP A 148 9.96 18.22 -2.54
N TRP A 149 9.28 17.31 -3.24
CA TRP A 149 9.49 15.87 -3.18
C TRP A 149 9.53 15.33 -1.73
N ASN A 150 8.56 15.71 -0.92
CA ASN A 150 8.48 15.32 0.49
C ASN A 150 7.24 14.46 0.72
N ALA A 151 7.36 13.15 0.50
CA ALA A 151 6.30 12.18 0.75
C ALA A 151 6.84 10.75 0.98
N ARG A 152 5.97 9.91 1.50
CA ARG A 152 6.19 8.47 1.67
C ARG A 152 5.13 7.69 0.91
N ILE A 153 5.57 6.68 0.17
CA ILE A 153 4.70 5.77 -0.56
C ILE A 153 4.84 4.39 0.05
N VAL A 154 3.76 3.81 0.53
CA VAL A 154 3.73 2.44 1.05
C VAL A 154 2.79 1.60 0.20
N VAL A 155 3.32 0.50 -0.31
CA VAL A 155 2.63 -0.41 -1.23
C VAL A 155 2.44 -1.77 -0.56
N ILE A 156 1.22 -2.30 -0.56
CA ILE A 156 0.98 -3.64 -0.02
C ILE A 156 1.32 -4.68 -1.08
N CYS A 157 2.60 -5.07 -1.10
CA CYS A 157 3.17 -6.03 -2.05
C CYS A 157 4.23 -6.92 -1.38
N PRO A 158 4.41 -8.18 -1.86
CA PRO A 158 5.29 -9.16 -1.24
C PRO A 158 6.76 -8.95 -1.58
N PRO A 159 7.70 -9.41 -0.75
CA PRO A 159 9.06 -9.70 -1.22
C PRO A 159 9.07 -10.67 -2.40
N ILE A 160 10.08 -10.56 -3.28
CA ILE A 160 10.17 -11.38 -4.49
C ILE A 160 10.86 -12.71 -4.17
N TYR A 161 10.15 -13.82 -4.33
CA TYR A 161 10.71 -15.16 -4.16
C TYR A 161 9.84 -16.22 -4.88
N SER A 162 10.47 -17.27 -5.41
CA SER A 162 9.84 -18.24 -6.32
C SER A 162 8.66 -19.00 -5.71
N ARG A 163 8.72 -19.38 -4.43
CA ARG A 163 7.64 -20.12 -3.77
C ARG A 163 6.32 -19.33 -3.73
N PHE A 164 6.37 -17.99 -3.78
CA PHE A 164 5.17 -17.16 -3.84
C PHE A 164 4.34 -17.40 -5.10
N PHE A 165 4.97 -17.83 -6.19
CA PHE A 165 4.31 -18.02 -7.49
C PHE A 165 3.47 -19.28 -7.57
N ARG A 166 3.85 -20.31 -6.80
CA ARG A 166 3.29 -21.66 -6.91
C ARG A 166 1.78 -21.68 -6.62
N GLY A 167 0.98 -22.17 -7.57
CA GLY A 167 -0.47 -22.33 -7.45
C GLY A 167 -1.28 -21.04 -7.54
N LYS A 168 -0.62 -19.89 -7.80
CA LYS A 168 -1.27 -18.58 -7.92
C LYS A 168 -0.51 -17.64 -8.86
N THR A 169 0.04 -18.17 -9.95
CA THR A 169 0.93 -17.43 -10.85
C THR A 169 0.31 -16.13 -11.36
N ALA A 170 -0.95 -16.16 -11.81
CA ALA A 170 -1.64 -14.98 -12.32
C ALA A 170 -1.74 -13.86 -11.25
N TYR A 171 -2.04 -14.21 -10.00
CA TYR A 171 -2.05 -13.26 -8.89
C TYR A 171 -0.63 -12.74 -8.57
N ALA A 172 0.35 -13.66 -8.60
CA ALA A 172 1.73 -13.33 -8.31
C ALA A 172 2.33 -12.38 -9.34
N MET A 173 2.00 -12.51 -10.63
CA MET A 173 2.45 -11.56 -11.67
C MET A 173 2.08 -10.13 -11.30
N GLY A 174 0.84 -9.86 -10.97
CA GLY A 174 0.40 -8.52 -10.58
C GLY A 174 1.05 -8.04 -9.27
N LYS A 175 1.09 -8.90 -8.24
CA LYS A 175 1.66 -8.53 -6.94
C LYS A 175 3.17 -8.33 -6.97
N VAL A 176 3.91 -9.19 -7.67
CA VAL A 176 5.35 -9.02 -7.87
C VAL A 176 5.65 -7.85 -8.81
N GLY A 177 4.79 -7.58 -9.79
CA GLY A 177 4.88 -6.37 -10.60
C GLY A 177 4.83 -5.09 -9.77
N MET A 178 3.99 -5.05 -8.71
CA MET A 178 4.02 -3.94 -7.73
C MET A 178 5.35 -3.87 -6.98
N SER A 179 5.95 -5.01 -6.64
CA SER A 179 7.25 -5.07 -5.95
C SER A 179 8.40 -4.58 -6.83
N VAL A 180 8.36 -4.93 -8.13
CA VAL A 180 9.29 -4.40 -9.14
C VAL A 180 9.18 -2.88 -9.24
N LEU A 181 7.94 -2.33 -9.23
CA LEU A 181 7.73 -0.89 -9.24
C LEU A 181 8.30 -0.23 -7.98
N VAL A 182 8.14 -0.84 -6.80
CA VAL A 182 8.72 -0.33 -5.54
C VAL A 182 10.24 -0.24 -5.66
N GLN A 183 10.90 -1.30 -6.10
CA GLN A 183 12.36 -1.33 -6.23
C GLN A 183 12.86 -0.37 -7.32
N GLY A 184 12.24 -0.39 -8.50
CA GLY A 184 12.63 0.46 -9.63
C GLY A 184 12.47 1.94 -9.32
N LEU A 185 11.31 2.37 -8.78
CA LEU A 185 11.11 3.78 -8.41
C LEU A 185 11.98 4.19 -7.22
N GLY A 186 12.30 3.27 -6.31
CA GLY A 186 13.27 3.51 -5.24
C GLY A 186 14.67 3.81 -5.80
N MET A 187 15.10 3.07 -6.83
CA MET A 187 16.36 3.35 -7.56
C MET A 187 16.31 4.70 -8.27
N ASP A 188 15.19 5.05 -8.93
CA ASP A 188 15.02 6.35 -9.58
C ASP A 188 15.16 7.49 -8.56
N PHE A 189 14.52 7.40 -7.39
CA PHE A 189 14.69 8.40 -6.32
C PHE A 189 16.15 8.50 -5.86
N SER A 190 16.86 7.37 -5.71
CA SER A 190 18.27 7.38 -5.34
C SER A 190 19.15 8.08 -6.40
N ARG A 191 18.87 7.86 -7.69
CA ARG A 191 19.59 8.50 -8.81
C ARG A 191 19.30 9.98 -8.94
N MET A 192 18.11 10.45 -8.59
CA MET A 192 17.76 11.87 -8.57
C MET A 192 18.49 12.64 -7.45
N GLY A 193 19.08 11.95 -6.49
CA GLY A 193 19.97 12.50 -5.48
C GLY A 193 19.26 13.46 -4.50
N SER A 194 19.96 14.53 -4.12
CA SER A 194 19.50 15.44 -3.07
C SER A 194 18.17 16.16 -3.37
N SER A 195 17.77 16.26 -4.63
CA SER A 195 16.51 16.91 -5.01
C SER A 195 15.27 16.15 -4.51
N VAL A 196 15.39 14.85 -4.25
CA VAL A 196 14.30 13.97 -3.80
C VAL A 196 14.62 13.21 -2.52
N GLN A 197 15.60 13.67 -1.76
CA GLN A 197 16.07 13.00 -0.54
C GLN A 197 14.99 12.73 0.51
N ASN A 198 13.84 13.41 0.42
CA ASN A 198 12.71 13.23 1.32
C ASN A 198 11.61 12.32 0.75
N MET A 199 11.83 11.73 -0.43
CA MET A 199 10.94 10.72 -1.01
C MET A 199 11.40 9.31 -0.64
N ALA A 200 10.45 8.44 -0.34
CA ALA A 200 10.70 7.01 -0.30
C ALA A 200 9.46 6.24 -0.75
N ILE A 201 9.71 5.11 -1.40
CA ILE A 201 8.70 4.10 -1.70
C ILE A 201 9.09 2.77 -1.05
N THR A 202 8.15 2.13 -0.37
CA THR A 202 8.42 0.92 0.43
C THR A 202 7.30 -0.10 0.21
N GLY A 203 7.65 -1.35 0.02
CA GLY A 203 6.71 -2.47 0.03
C GLY A 203 6.56 -3.09 1.40
N LEU A 204 5.33 -3.43 1.80
CA LEU A 204 5.05 -4.13 3.05
C LEU A 204 4.12 -5.31 2.79
N TRP A 205 4.41 -6.45 3.45
CA TRP A 205 3.62 -7.67 3.32
C TRP A 205 3.50 -8.39 4.67
N PRO A 206 2.40 -9.15 4.91
CA PRO A 206 2.22 -9.85 6.18
C PRO A 206 3.16 -11.06 6.32
N ALA A 207 3.84 -11.17 7.45
CA ALA A 207 4.59 -12.37 7.83
C ALA A 207 3.66 -13.53 8.22
N VAL A 208 2.53 -13.19 8.81
CA VAL A 208 1.45 -14.08 9.28
C VAL A 208 0.14 -13.63 8.63
N ALA A 209 -0.83 -14.51 8.45
CA ALA A 209 -2.12 -14.17 7.90
C ALA A 209 -2.83 -13.09 8.76
N ILE A 210 -3.41 -12.08 8.10
CA ILE A 210 -4.11 -10.97 8.75
C ILE A 210 -5.61 -11.16 8.62
N GLU A 211 -6.35 -10.90 9.69
CA GLU A 211 -7.80 -10.83 9.66
C GLU A 211 -8.28 -9.80 8.64
N SER A 212 -9.01 -10.26 7.63
CA SER A 212 -9.50 -9.41 6.54
C SER A 212 -10.61 -10.12 5.76
N ALA A 213 -11.33 -9.37 4.93
CA ALA A 213 -12.28 -9.96 4.00
C ALA A 213 -11.62 -10.96 3.02
N ALA A 214 -10.33 -10.84 2.75
CA ALA A 214 -9.60 -11.80 1.92
C ALA A 214 -9.37 -13.13 2.65
N THR A 215 -8.97 -13.09 3.92
CA THR A 215 -8.70 -14.29 4.73
C THR A 215 -9.98 -15.01 5.16
N ALA A 216 -11.10 -14.30 5.26
CA ALA A 216 -12.41 -14.92 5.52
C ALA A 216 -12.85 -15.94 4.45
N HIS A 217 -12.27 -15.88 3.25
CA HIS A 217 -12.52 -16.87 2.18
C HIS A 217 -11.55 -18.06 2.22
N PHE A 218 -10.51 -17.99 3.03
CA PHE A 218 -9.59 -19.08 3.26
C PHE A 218 -9.94 -19.70 4.60
N SER A 219 -10.01 -21.01 4.70
CA SER A 219 -10.32 -21.76 5.94
C SER A 219 -9.18 -21.67 6.98
N SER A 220 -8.67 -20.47 7.22
CA SER A 220 -7.70 -20.21 8.29
C SER A 220 -8.47 -20.17 9.61
N ALA A 221 -8.01 -20.91 10.61
CA ALA A 221 -8.54 -20.78 11.96
C ALA A 221 -8.19 -19.40 12.54
N ASP A 222 -9.05 -18.83 13.37
CA ASP A 222 -8.85 -17.50 13.95
C ASP A 222 -7.56 -17.43 14.80
N GLU A 223 -7.14 -18.59 15.38
CA GLU A 223 -5.89 -18.73 16.13
C GLU A 223 -4.64 -18.54 15.27
N ASP A 224 -4.74 -18.69 13.94
CA ASP A 224 -3.66 -18.47 12.97
C ASP A 224 -3.67 -17.05 12.38
N LEU A 225 -4.57 -16.17 12.84
CA LEU A 225 -4.70 -14.81 12.33
C LEU A 225 -4.16 -13.76 13.30
N ARG A 226 -3.70 -12.65 12.72
CA ARG A 226 -3.34 -11.44 13.44
C ARG A 226 -4.31 -10.29 13.15
N HIS A 227 -4.45 -9.40 14.11
CA HIS A 227 -5.12 -8.11 13.92
C HIS A 227 -4.40 -7.26 12.87
N PRO A 228 -5.15 -6.51 12.03
CA PRO A 228 -4.56 -5.63 11.03
C PRO A 228 -3.77 -4.45 11.62
N SER A 229 -3.85 -4.20 12.94
CA SER A 229 -3.06 -3.15 13.62
C SER A 229 -1.54 -3.36 13.52
N ILE A 230 -1.05 -4.59 13.34
CA ILE A 230 0.38 -4.82 13.08
C ILE A 230 0.85 -4.11 11.81
N PHE A 231 -0.01 -4.07 10.77
CA PHE A 231 0.26 -3.32 9.54
C PHE A 231 0.30 -1.81 9.78
N SER A 232 -0.65 -1.29 10.55
CA SER A 232 -0.67 0.13 10.88
C SER A 232 0.57 0.55 11.66
N ASP A 233 0.96 -0.23 12.66
CA ASP A 233 2.16 0.04 13.46
C ASP A 233 3.42 0.03 12.57
N ALA A 234 3.58 -1.00 11.72
CA ALA A 234 4.71 -1.07 10.80
C ALA A 234 4.73 0.10 9.79
N ILE A 235 3.59 0.46 9.20
CA ILE A 235 3.50 1.58 8.26
C ILE A 235 3.80 2.91 8.95
N LEU A 236 3.27 3.15 10.15
CA LEU A 236 3.54 4.36 10.92
C LEU A 236 5.00 4.50 11.28
N SER A 237 5.69 3.39 11.57
CA SER A 237 7.13 3.37 11.76
C SER A 237 7.88 3.67 10.46
N ILE A 238 7.56 2.98 9.35
CA ILE A 238 8.16 3.19 8.03
C ILE A 238 8.07 4.65 7.58
N VAL A 239 6.92 5.31 7.73
CA VAL A 239 6.76 6.70 7.28
C VAL A 239 7.51 7.72 8.13
N ARG A 240 7.96 7.33 9.33
CA ARG A 240 8.79 8.14 10.24
C ARG A 240 10.28 7.85 10.09
N ALA A 241 10.64 6.72 9.51
CA ALA A 241 12.03 6.31 9.31
C ALA A 241 12.76 7.25 8.33
N LYS A 242 14.09 7.20 8.35
CA LYS A 242 14.89 7.88 7.35
C LYS A 242 14.63 7.26 5.97
N THR A 243 14.66 8.10 4.94
CA THR A 243 14.41 7.64 3.57
C THR A 243 15.40 6.56 3.13
N GLU A 244 16.66 6.72 3.48
CA GLU A 244 17.75 5.79 3.16
C GLU A 244 17.53 4.37 3.71
N ASP A 245 16.83 4.24 4.85
CA ASP A 245 16.58 2.95 5.51
C ASP A 245 15.41 2.18 4.86
N VAL A 246 14.51 2.87 4.17
CA VAL A 246 13.24 2.27 3.71
C VAL A 246 12.98 2.38 2.21
N ASN A 247 13.70 3.25 1.50
CA ASN A 247 13.47 3.49 0.08
C ASN A 247 13.81 2.25 -0.76
N GLY A 248 12.89 1.82 -1.63
CA GLY A 248 13.04 0.64 -2.49
C GLY A 248 12.98 -0.71 -1.77
N SER A 249 12.76 -0.71 -0.46
CA SER A 249 12.78 -1.91 0.37
C SER A 249 11.44 -2.65 0.35
N LEU A 250 11.50 -3.99 0.52
CA LEU A 250 10.36 -4.88 0.60
C LEU A 250 10.40 -5.60 1.95
N PHE A 251 9.58 -5.15 2.89
CA PHE A 251 9.58 -5.66 4.26
C PHE A 251 8.41 -6.61 4.54
N LEU A 252 8.58 -7.44 5.57
CA LEU A 252 7.46 -8.04 6.29
C LEU A 252 7.17 -7.22 7.54
N ASP A 253 5.90 -7.13 7.90
CA ASP A 253 5.42 -6.36 9.06
C ASP A 253 6.13 -6.75 10.36
N GLU A 254 6.14 -8.03 10.69
CA GLU A 254 6.79 -8.56 11.89
C GLU A 254 8.30 -8.33 11.89
N ASP A 255 8.97 -8.63 10.76
CA ASP A 255 10.43 -8.50 10.66
C ASP A 255 10.84 -7.03 10.80
N TYR A 256 10.12 -6.13 10.12
CA TYR A 256 10.37 -4.69 10.22
C TYR A 256 10.25 -4.19 11.67
N LEU A 257 9.13 -4.50 12.33
CA LEU A 257 8.91 -4.08 13.73
C LEU A 257 9.95 -4.68 14.70
N ARG A 258 10.39 -5.92 14.44
CA ARG A 258 11.45 -6.55 15.25
C ARG A 258 12.79 -5.86 15.05
N ASP A 259 13.19 -5.66 13.80
CA ASP A 259 14.56 -5.27 13.47
C ASP A 259 14.77 -3.73 13.60
N HIS A 260 13.72 -2.93 13.39
CA HIS A 260 13.80 -1.46 13.44
C HIS A 260 13.21 -0.87 14.73
N ASP A 261 12.13 -1.44 15.26
CA ASP A 261 11.47 -0.90 16.45
C ASP A 261 11.75 -1.71 17.72
N GLY A 262 12.51 -2.82 17.62
CA GLY A 262 12.87 -3.67 18.75
C GLY A 262 11.70 -4.44 19.36
N VAL A 263 10.61 -4.63 18.62
CA VAL A 263 9.44 -5.38 19.09
C VAL A 263 9.80 -6.86 19.20
N SER A 264 9.78 -7.41 20.41
CA SER A 264 10.06 -8.83 20.67
C SER A 264 8.82 -9.66 20.98
N ASP A 265 7.73 -9.02 21.45
CA ASP A 265 6.46 -9.67 21.76
C ASP A 265 5.37 -9.20 20.78
N PHE A 266 4.87 -10.15 20.01
CA PHE A 266 3.78 -9.95 19.04
C PHE A 266 2.43 -10.48 19.52
N SER A 267 2.31 -10.90 20.78
CA SER A 267 1.09 -11.49 21.36
C SER A 267 -0.11 -10.53 21.28
N LYS A 268 0.13 -9.23 21.43
CA LYS A 268 -0.91 -8.18 21.30
C LYS A 268 -1.60 -8.15 19.93
N TYR A 269 -0.97 -8.72 18.92
CA TYR A 269 -1.52 -8.76 17.54
C TYR A 269 -2.24 -10.09 17.24
N ALA A 270 -2.18 -11.10 18.12
CA ALA A 270 -2.93 -12.33 17.91
C ALA A 270 -4.44 -12.05 17.95
N LEU A 271 -5.18 -12.54 16.94
CA LEU A 271 -6.64 -12.34 16.90
C LEU A 271 -7.33 -13.04 18.07
N VAL A 272 -6.85 -14.23 18.42
CA VAL A 272 -7.29 -14.96 19.63
C VAL A 272 -6.22 -14.80 20.70
N PRO A 273 -6.54 -14.16 21.84
CA PRO A 273 -5.57 -13.97 22.91
C PRO A 273 -4.95 -15.29 23.41
N GLY A 274 -3.64 -15.28 23.63
CA GLY A 274 -2.89 -16.44 24.11
C GLY A 274 -2.47 -17.43 23.04
N THR A 275 -2.82 -17.20 21.76
CA THR A 275 -2.35 -18.00 20.64
C THR A 275 -1.05 -17.46 20.05
N THR A 276 -0.36 -18.29 19.27
CA THR A 276 0.84 -17.90 18.51
C THR A 276 0.55 -18.15 17.02
N PRO A 277 0.01 -17.17 16.30
CA PRO A 277 -0.31 -17.30 14.88
C PRO A 277 0.90 -17.72 14.05
N ARG A 278 0.69 -18.71 13.18
CA ARG A 278 1.77 -19.34 12.42
C ARG A 278 2.28 -18.42 11.30
N ARG A 279 3.60 -18.22 11.26
CA ARG A 279 4.26 -17.53 10.16
C ARG A 279 4.06 -18.27 8.84
N ILE A 280 3.62 -17.56 7.80
CA ILE A 280 3.40 -18.09 6.45
C ILE A 280 4.52 -17.70 5.48
N MET A 281 5.32 -16.68 5.80
CA MET A 281 6.39 -16.18 4.95
C MET A 281 7.75 -16.79 5.33
N PRO A 282 8.69 -16.92 4.37
CA PRO A 282 10.05 -17.38 4.66
C PRO A 282 10.75 -16.49 5.69
N MET A 283 11.69 -17.07 6.43
CA MET A 283 12.58 -16.32 7.33
C MET A 283 13.70 -15.60 6.58
N LYS A 284 14.06 -16.09 5.39
CA LYS A 284 15.10 -15.50 4.55
C LYS A 284 14.60 -15.42 3.11
N PHE A 285 14.94 -14.34 2.45
CA PHE A 285 14.65 -14.09 1.04
C PHE A 285 15.93 -14.14 0.21
N PRO A 286 15.85 -14.42 -1.11
CA PRO A 286 16.99 -14.30 -1.98
C PRO A 286 17.45 -12.84 -2.06
N ASP A 287 18.76 -12.63 -2.16
CA ASP A 287 19.31 -11.34 -2.51
C ASP A 287 19.23 -11.19 -4.05
N LEU A 288 18.46 -10.23 -4.51
CA LEU A 288 18.25 -9.94 -5.93
C LEU A 288 19.10 -8.76 -6.42
N ARG A 289 19.96 -8.22 -5.55
CA ARG A 289 20.85 -7.10 -5.92
C ARG A 289 21.95 -7.59 -6.83
N VAL A 290 22.19 -6.84 -7.89
CA VAL A 290 23.29 -7.01 -8.82
C VAL A 290 24.04 -5.69 -8.87
N GLU A 291 25.37 -5.72 -8.88
CA GLU A 291 26.17 -4.48 -9.05
C GLU A 291 25.88 -3.89 -10.43
N GLU A 292 25.65 -2.59 -10.46
CA GLU A 292 25.49 -1.87 -11.72
C GLU A 292 26.84 -1.85 -12.46
N GLN A 293 26.80 -2.13 -13.75
CA GLN A 293 27.95 -1.98 -14.63
C GLN A 293 27.87 -0.62 -15.31
N ASP A 294 29.01 0.05 -15.47
CA ASP A 294 29.08 1.41 -16.04
C ASP A 294 28.42 1.51 -17.44
N ASP A 295 28.56 0.49 -18.26
CA ASP A 295 27.96 0.45 -19.59
C ASP A 295 26.45 0.16 -19.56
N GLU A 296 25.95 -0.56 -18.57
CA GLU A 296 24.54 -0.86 -18.38
C GLU A 296 23.77 0.40 -18.01
N GLY A 297 24.26 1.19 -17.07
CA GLY A 297 23.67 2.48 -16.68
C GLY A 297 23.64 3.50 -17.83
N VAL A 298 24.64 3.50 -18.70
CA VAL A 298 24.69 4.41 -19.87
C VAL A 298 23.69 4.02 -20.96
N ARG A 299 23.43 2.72 -21.15
CA ARG A 299 22.56 2.22 -22.24
C ARG A 299 21.08 2.23 -21.87
N MET A 300 20.75 1.97 -20.61
CA MET A 300 19.38 1.68 -20.16
C MET A 300 18.79 2.74 -19.24
N ASP A 301 19.55 3.76 -18.85
CA ASP A 301 19.11 4.80 -17.94
C ASP A 301 18.10 5.74 -18.60
N SER A 302 16.83 5.55 -18.28
CA SER A 302 15.73 6.38 -18.79
C SER A 302 15.78 7.82 -18.24
N ALA A 303 16.35 8.04 -17.05
CA ALA A 303 16.49 9.37 -16.47
C ALA A 303 17.39 10.27 -17.33
N LYS A 304 18.46 9.73 -17.93
CA LYS A 304 19.31 10.47 -18.87
C LYS A 304 18.63 10.85 -20.18
N LYS A 305 17.53 10.18 -20.57
CA LYS A 305 16.74 10.56 -21.75
C LYS A 305 15.89 11.79 -21.51
N GLU A 306 15.48 12.08 -20.30
CA GLU A 306 14.72 13.30 -19.97
C GLU A 306 15.59 14.55 -20.07
N GLU A 307 16.87 14.49 -19.67
CA GLU A 307 17.81 15.61 -19.82
C GLU A 307 18.14 15.93 -21.28
N SER A 308 18.09 14.95 -22.17
CA SER A 308 18.42 15.14 -23.59
C SER A 308 17.25 15.67 -24.46
N GLY A 309 16.06 15.89 -23.90
CA GLY A 309 14.92 16.47 -24.62
C GLY A 309 14.37 15.62 -25.78
N LYS A 310 14.80 14.37 -25.91
CA LYS A 310 14.34 13.42 -26.95
C LYS A 310 13.40 12.38 -26.34
N LEU A 311 12.23 12.79 -25.92
CA LEU A 311 11.12 11.86 -25.79
C LEU A 311 10.77 11.37 -27.21
N SER A 312 11.15 10.14 -27.53
CA SER A 312 10.67 9.50 -28.75
C SER A 312 9.16 9.36 -28.65
N LYS A 313 8.46 9.95 -29.60
CA LYS A 313 7.04 9.63 -29.85
C LYS A 313 6.97 8.15 -30.22
N LEU A 314 6.47 7.30 -29.31
CA LEU A 314 5.89 6.01 -29.61
C LEU A 314 4.38 6.12 -29.42
#